data_c6174310ab69260b1f4faffe86802ff6
#
_entry.id   c6174310ab69260b1f4faffe86802ff6
#
_cell.length_a   1.000
_cell.length_b   1.000
_cell.length_c   1.000
_cell.angle_alpha   90.00
_cell.angle_beta   90.00
_cell.angle_gamma   90.00
#
_symmetry.space_group_name_H-M   'P 1'
#
loop_
_entity.id
_entity.type
_entity.pdbx_description
1 polymer ?
#
loop_
_entity_poly.entity_id
_entity_poly.type
_entity_poly.pdbx_seq_one_letter_code
_entity_poly.pdbx_strand_id
1 'polypeptide(L)'
;RESSYWQWENVLSYTKSFGRHNIGALFGTSMSSYHYSNLEAEDYNLLVVDIDKGYIDTATAPEEQSKVWGGAEDHRIASVFGRINYNYDEKYLFEAVVRRDGSSNFSREHQYATFPSVSLGWVLTREKFMENRPSWLDFAKIRLSWGQNGNERIGSFAYTSMMSQGKNAVINGKVYTGMLPSGYA
;
A
#
# COMPACT_ATOMS: atom_id res chain seq x y z
N ARG A 1 13.47 -13.76 12.38
CA ARG A 1 12.60 -12.81 11.64
C ARG A 1 13.44 -11.68 11.11
N GLU A 2 13.33 -11.42 9.84
CA GLU A 2 14.05 -10.33 9.16
C GLU A 2 13.07 -9.55 8.30
N SER A 3 13.20 -8.22 8.28
CA SER A 3 12.42 -7.37 7.41
C SER A 3 13.28 -6.25 6.85
N SER A 4 13.09 -5.91 5.60
CA SER A 4 13.73 -4.77 4.95
C SER A 4 12.70 -3.94 4.19
N TYR A 5 12.86 -2.63 4.23
CA TYR A 5 12.05 -1.67 3.48
C TYR A 5 12.97 -0.66 2.81
N TRP A 6 12.72 -0.38 1.54
CA TRP A 6 13.33 0.74 0.85
C TRP A 6 12.29 1.48 0.02
N GLN A 7 12.53 2.76 -0.15
CA GLN A 7 11.71 3.64 -0.99
C GLN A 7 12.63 4.57 -1.76
N TRP A 8 12.28 4.78 -3.05
CA TRP A 8 12.92 5.75 -3.91
C TRP A 8 11.85 6.64 -4.52
N GLU A 9 12.05 7.94 -4.41
CA GLU A 9 11.11 8.94 -4.90
C GLU A 9 11.85 10.04 -5.66
N ASN A 10 11.30 10.43 -6.82
CA ASN A 10 11.77 11.56 -7.61
C ASN A 10 10.60 12.52 -7.82
N VAL A 11 10.83 13.80 -7.57
CA VAL A 11 9.83 14.83 -7.75
C VAL A 11 10.43 16.00 -8.49
N LEU A 12 9.79 16.39 -9.59
CA LEU A 12 10.08 17.59 -10.33
C LEU A 12 8.95 18.59 -10.10
N SER A 13 9.27 19.79 -9.67
CA SER A 13 8.31 20.85 -9.45
C SER A 13 8.65 22.09 -10.26
N TYR A 14 7.62 22.76 -10.77
CA TYR A 14 7.71 24.01 -11.48
C TYR A 14 6.67 24.98 -10.96
N THR A 15 7.07 26.22 -10.67
CA THR A 15 6.18 27.27 -10.23
C THR A 15 6.48 28.55 -10.99
N LYS A 16 5.43 29.21 -11.47
CA LYS A 16 5.56 30.49 -12.18
C LYS A 16 4.40 31.41 -11.85
N SER A 17 4.72 32.67 -11.60
CA SER A 17 3.74 33.75 -11.40
C SER A 17 3.89 34.76 -12.51
N PHE A 18 2.77 35.20 -13.08
CA PHE A 18 2.72 36.25 -14.09
C PHE A 18 1.44 37.07 -13.93
N GLY A 19 1.60 38.32 -13.54
CA GLY A 19 0.49 39.19 -13.20
C GLY A 19 -0.35 38.62 -12.06
N ARG A 20 -1.63 38.35 -12.31
CA ARG A 20 -2.55 37.75 -11.33
C ARG A 20 -2.62 36.22 -11.39
N HIS A 21 -1.83 35.61 -12.26
CA HIS A 21 -1.84 34.17 -12.48
C HIS A 21 -0.67 33.51 -11.75
N ASN A 22 -0.94 32.49 -10.97
CA ASN A 22 0.07 31.64 -10.36
C ASN A 22 -0.19 30.20 -10.76
N ILE A 23 0.81 29.56 -11.39
CA ILE A 23 0.74 28.18 -11.83
C ILE A 23 1.82 27.39 -11.11
N GLY A 24 1.44 26.26 -10.57
CA GLY A 24 2.34 25.24 -10.06
C GLY A 24 2.08 23.92 -10.76
N ALA A 25 3.12 23.23 -11.16
CA ALA A 25 3.06 21.89 -11.70
C ALA A 25 4.04 21.00 -10.95
N LEU A 26 3.65 19.76 -10.70
CA LEU A 26 4.49 18.77 -10.07
C LEU A 26 4.33 17.46 -10.83
N PHE A 27 5.43 16.79 -11.09
CA PHE A 27 5.48 15.42 -11.61
C PHE A 27 6.38 14.59 -10.71
N GLY A 28 5.95 13.38 -10.37
CA GLY A 28 6.74 12.51 -9.52
C GLY A 28 6.59 11.03 -9.87
N THR A 29 7.61 10.29 -9.49
CA THR A 29 7.62 8.82 -9.52
C THR A 29 8.06 8.31 -8.17
N SER A 30 7.49 7.22 -7.72
CA SER A 30 7.89 6.57 -6.48
C SER A 30 7.91 5.06 -6.64
N MET A 31 8.87 4.41 -6.02
CA MET A 31 8.98 2.96 -5.94
C MET A 31 9.30 2.57 -4.51
N SER A 32 8.65 1.52 -4.02
CA SER A 32 8.94 0.95 -2.71
C SER A 32 8.90 -0.56 -2.75
N SER A 33 9.70 -1.18 -1.90
CA SER A 33 9.70 -2.63 -1.70
C SER A 33 9.82 -2.94 -0.22
N TYR A 34 8.95 -3.80 0.25
CA TYR A 34 8.98 -4.40 1.56
C TYR A 34 9.23 -5.89 1.38
N HIS A 35 10.23 -6.40 2.08
CA HIS A 35 10.55 -7.81 2.19
C HIS A 35 10.46 -8.24 3.64
N TYR A 36 9.80 -9.33 3.88
CA TYR A 36 9.72 -9.98 5.18
C TYR A 36 10.03 -11.45 5.03
N SER A 37 10.84 -11.99 5.94
CA SER A 37 11.08 -13.42 6.06
C SER A 37 11.11 -13.85 7.51
N ASN A 38 10.63 -15.04 7.77
CA ASN A 38 10.74 -15.67 9.07
C ASN A 38 11.17 -17.13 8.95
N LEU A 39 11.93 -17.55 9.92
CA LEU A 39 12.23 -18.94 10.20
C LEU A 39 11.88 -19.20 11.67
N GLU A 40 11.06 -20.19 11.91
CA GLU A 40 10.65 -20.60 13.26
C GLU A 40 10.93 -22.07 13.43
N ALA A 41 11.41 -22.43 14.62
CA ALA A 41 11.62 -23.81 15.01
C ALA A 41 11.04 -24.03 16.40
N GLU A 42 10.45 -25.19 16.61
CA GLU A 42 9.87 -25.62 17.87
C GLU A 42 10.42 -27.00 18.17
N ASP A 43 10.92 -27.18 19.38
CA ASP A 43 11.40 -28.47 19.87
C ASP A 43 11.06 -28.64 21.36
N TYR A 44 11.16 -29.85 21.88
CA TYR A 44 10.68 -30.20 23.20
C TYR A 44 11.78 -30.89 24.00
N ASN A 45 11.54 -31.01 25.32
CA ASN A 45 12.42 -31.72 26.27
C ASN A 45 13.83 -31.13 26.31
N LEU A 46 13.94 -29.82 26.58
CA LEU A 46 15.24 -29.16 26.77
C LEU A 46 15.98 -29.80 27.96
N LEU A 47 17.26 -30.05 27.82
CA LEU A 47 18.15 -30.55 28.89
C LEU A 47 18.28 -29.54 30.03
N VAL A 48 18.11 -28.26 29.77
CA VAL A 48 18.26 -27.19 30.75
C VAL A 48 16.98 -26.40 30.84
N VAL A 49 16.41 -26.31 32.05
CA VAL A 49 15.15 -25.56 32.34
C VAL A 49 15.46 -24.08 32.68
N ASP A 50 16.52 -23.53 32.14
CA ASP A 50 16.90 -22.14 32.31
C ASP A 50 16.63 -21.40 30.99
N ILE A 51 15.80 -20.38 31.02
CA ILE A 51 15.35 -19.64 29.83
C ILE A 51 16.53 -18.93 29.10
N ASP A 52 17.57 -18.56 29.85
CA ASP A 52 18.74 -17.90 29.30
C ASP A 52 19.76 -18.87 28.67
N LYS A 53 19.58 -20.19 28.90
CA LYS A 53 20.47 -21.26 28.46
C LYS A 53 19.77 -22.33 27.62
N GLY A 54 18.49 -22.16 27.37
CA GLY A 54 17.67 -23.07 26.56
C GLY A 54 17.88 -22.82 25.07
N TYR A 55 18.76 -23.58 24.46
CA TYR A 55 18.96 -23.56 22.99
C TYR A 55 18.24 -24.74 22.34
N ILE A 56 17.71 -24.55 21.14
CA ILE A 56 16.96 -25.59 20.40
C ILE A 56 17.84 -26.83 20.14
N ASP A 57 19.13 -26.66 19.94
CA ASP A 57 20.11 -27.75 19.74
C ASP A 57 20.31 -28.64 21.00
N THR A 58 19.84 -28.20 22.16
CA THR A 58 19.88 -28.97 23.40
C THR A 58 18.58 -29.75 23.68
N ALA A 59 17.62 -29.70 22.77
CA ALA A 59 16.40 -30.48 22.87
C ALA A 59 16.66 -31.98 22.67
N THR A 60 15.94 -32.82 23.40
CA THR A 60 16.10 -34.28 23.39
C THR A 60 14.84 -35.01 22.95
N ALA A 61 13.88 -34.26 22.39
CA ALA A 61 12.68 -34.89 21.83
C ALA A 61 13.03 -35.75 20.60
N PRO A 62 12.25 -36.82 20.31
CA PRO A 62 12.36 -37.54 19.06
C PRO A 62 12.23 -36.55 17.84
N GLU A 63 13.01 -36.77 16.80
CA GLU A 63 13.03 -35.91 15.59
C GLU A 63 11.63 -35.70 14.98
N GLU A 64 10.73 -36.67 15.12
CA GLU A 64 9.36 -36.60 14.66
C GLU A 64 8.51 -35.49 15.35
N GLN A 65 8.93 -35.01 16.51
CA GLN A 65 8.29 -33.94 17.27
C GLN A 65 8.84 -32.56 16.95
N SER A 66 10.04 -32.50 16.42
CA SER A 66 10.68 -31.24 16.03
C SER A 66 9.96 -30.63 14.83
N LYS A 67 9.63 -29.35 14.91
CA LYS A 67 8.95 -28.61 13.84
C LYS A 67 9.78 -27.43 13.41
N VAL A 68 9.93 -27.31 12.10
CA VAL A 68 10.57 -26.14 11.48
C VAL A 68 9.66 -25.62 10.39
N TRP A 69 9.36 -24.33 10.43
CA TRP A 69 8.57 -23.66 9.40
C TRP A 69 9.10 -22.26 9.16
N GLY A 70 8.78 -21.71 8.01
CA GLY A 70 9.16 -20.37 7.66
C GLY A 70 8.42 -19.91 6.42
N GLY A 71 8.52 -18.61 6.16
CA GLY A 71 7.90 -17.99 5.01
C GLY A 71 8.60 -16.70 4.64
N ALA A 72 8.33 -16.24 3.43
CA ALA A 72 8.77 -14.95 2.96
C ALA A 72 7.62 -14.26 2.24
N GLU A 73 7.57 -12.95 2.36
CA GLU A 73 6.58 -12.08 1.72
C GLU A 73 7.27 -10.89 1.10
N ASP A 74 6.94 -10.61 -0.16
CA ASP A 74 7.41 -9.45 -0.91
C ASP A 74 6.22 -8.58 -1.28
N HIS A 75 6.28 -7.30 -0.93
CA HIS A 75 5.30 -6.31 -1.34
C HIS A 75 5.99 -5.14 -2.04
N ARG A 76 5.56 -4.84 -3.27
CA ARG A 76 6.16 -3.80 -4.11
C ARG A 76 5.09 -2.88 -4.64
N ILE A 77 5.38 -1.58 -4.57
CA ILE A 77 4.53 -0.53 -5.11
C ILE A 77 5.36 0.32 -6.07
N ALA A 78 4.77 0.65 -7.21
CA ALA A 78 5.32 1.63 -8.15
C ALA A 78 4.24 2.64 -8.51
N SER A 79 4.58 3.93 -8.46
CA SER A 79 3.64 5.01 -8.64
C SER A 79 4.18 6.08 -9.56
N VAL A 80 3.30 6.65 -10.38
CA VAL A 80 3.55 7.86 -11.15
C VAL A 80 2.43 8.84 -10.83
N PHE A 81 2.77 10.08 -10.55
CA PHE A 81 1.77 11.08 -10.18
C PHE A 81 2.11 12.46 -10.73
N GLY A 82 1.06 13.23 -10.99
CA GLY A 82 1.14 14.61 -11.42
C GLY A 82 0.12 15.47 -10.70
N ARG A 83 0.48 16.72 -10.47
CA ARG A 83 -0.40 17.72 -9.88
C ARG A 83 -0.23 19.05 -10.61
N ILE A 84 -1.35 19.72 -10.87
CA ILE A 84 -1.40 21.08 -11.37
C ILE A 84 -2.20 21.92 -10.38
N ASN A 85 -1.62 23.03 -9.97
CA ASN A 85 -2.26 24.03 -9.16
C ASN A 85 -2.35 25.33 -9.98
N TYR A 86 -3.50 25.95 -9.97
CA TYR A 86 -3.70 27.25 -10.59
C TYR A 86 -4.41 28.18 -9.62
N ASN A 87 -3.90 29.38 -9.50
CA ASN A 87 -4.47 30.41 -8.65
C ASN A 87 -4.55 31.72 -9.47
N TYR A 88 -5.77 32.25 -9.56
CA TYR A 88 -6.01 33.53 -10.18
C TYR A 88 -6.40 34.58 -9.13
N ASP A 89 -5.58 35.63 -9.03
CA ASP A 89 -5.77 36.79 -8.14
C ASP A 89 -6.02 36.41 -6.67
N GLU A 90 -5.51 35.22 -6.26
CA GLU A 90 -5.78 34.61 -4.96
C GLU A 90 -7.29 34.47 -4.61
N LYS A 91 -8.15 34.57 -5.61
CA LYS A 91 -9.60 34.44 -5.53
C LYS A 91 -10.09 33.08 -5.98
N TYR A 92 -9.62 32.63 -7.14
CA TYR A 92 -10.04 31.39 -7.75
C TYR A 92 -8.90 30.39 -7.72
N LEU A 93 -9.11 29.29 -7.09
CA LEU A 93 -8.13 28.25 -6.89
C LEU A 93 -8.62 26.98 -7.60
N PHE A 94 -7.74 26.37 -8.36
CA PHE A 94 -7.94 25.11 -9.04
C PHE A 94 -6.79 24.17 -8.73
N GLU A 95 -7.09 22.91 -8.44
CA GLU A 95 -6.10 21.84 -8.31
C GLU A 95 -6.61 20.59 -9.01
N ALA A 96 -5.74 19.98 -9.79
CA ALA A 96 -5.97 18.65 -10.37
C ALA A 96 -4.78 17.75 -10.05
N VAL A 97 -5.10 16.52 -9.62
CA VAL A 97 -4.10 15.50 -9.33
C VAL A 97 -4.50 14.22 -10.05
N VAL A 98 -3.51 13.57 -10.65
CA VAL A 98 -3.65 12.22 -11.20
C VAL A 98 -2.52 11.38 -10.63
N ARG A 99 -2.87 10.23 -10.06
CA ARG A 99 -1.92 9.25 -9.57
C ARG A 99 -2.25 7.89 -10.16
N ARG A 100 -1.24 7.22 -10.68
CA ARG A 100 -1.33 5.85 -11.14
C ARG A 100 -0.40 4.99 -10.30
N ASP A 101 -0.99 4.03 -9.59
CA ASP A 101 -0.29 3.13 -8.68
C ASP A 101 -0.37 1.71 -9.21
N GLY A 102 0.75 0.99 -9.12
CA GLY A 102 0.83 -0.44 -9.36
C GLY A 102 1.27 -1.15 -8.08
N SER A 103 0.59 -2.23 -7.72
CA SER A 103 0.89 -3.03 -6.55
C SER A 103 1.06 -4.51 -6.91
N SER A 104 2.06 -5.16 -6.28
CA SER A 104 2.29 -6.61 -6.45
C SER A 104 1.19 -7.49 -5.84
N ASN A 105 0.29 -6.92 -5.04
CA ASN A 105 -0.83 -7.65 -4.44
C ASN A 105 -1.90 -8.05 -5.44
N PHE A 106 -1.89 -7.43 -6.65
CA PHE A 106 -2.86 -7.70 -7.70
C PHE A 106 -2.26 -8.53 -8.84
N SER A 107 -3.12 -9.23 -9.58
CA SER A 107 -2.71 -9.95 -10.78
C SER A 107 -2.12 -9.00 -11.83
N ARG A 108 -1.29 -9.51 -12.74
CA ARG A 108 -0.63 -8.71 -13.78
C ARG A 108 -1.59 -7.88 -14.63
N GLU A 109 -2.80 -8.38 -14.86
CA GLU A 109 -3.83 -7.70 -15.68
C GLU A 109 -4.48 -6.52 -14.93
N HIS A 110 -4.54 -6.57 -13.59
CA HIS A 110 -5.20 -5.57 -12.74
C HIS A 110 -4.22 -4.86 -11.78
N GLN A 111 -2.93 -4.96 -12.07
CA GLN A 111 -1.87 -4.47 -11.19
C GLN A 111 -1.87 -2.94 -11.05
N TYR A 112 -2.35 -2.21 -12.06
CA TYR A 112 -2.32 -0.76 -12.10
C TYR A 112 -3.71 -0.16 -12.01
N ALA A 113 -3.87 0.84 -11.15
CA ALA A 113 -5.08 1.65 -11.05
C ALA A 113 -4.75 3.14 -11.11
N THR A 114 -5.70 3.95 -11.59
CA THR A 114 -5.52 5.40 -11.73
C THR A 114 -6.52 6.13 -10.84
N PHE A 115 -6.04 7.09 -10.08
CA PHE A 115 -6.78 7.83 -9.06
C PHE A 115 -6.74 9.32 -9.39
N PRO A 116 -7.75 9.85 -10.11
CA PRO A 116 -7.88 11.27 -10.36
C PRO A 116 -8.54 12.00 -9.17
N SER A 117 -8.16 13.25 -8.97
CA SER A 117 -8.87 14.17 -8.08
C SER A 117 -8.82 15.60 -8.60
N VAL A 118 -9.88 16.36 -8.32
CA VAL A 118 -10.01 17.76 -8.71
C VAL A 118 -10.59 18.55 -7.55
N SER A 119 -10.08 19.74 -7.32
CA SER A 119 -10.66 20.67 -6.37
C SER A 119 -10.73 22.09 -6.91
N LEU A 120 -11.80 22.77 -6.53
CA LEU A 120 -12.08 24.17 -6.83
C LEU A 120 -12.18 24.94 -5.51
N GLY A 121 -11.62 26.13 -5.47
CA GLY A 121 -11.73 27.03 -4.32
C GLY A 121 -12.08 28.44 -4.77
N TRP A 122 -12.97 29.08 -4.02
CA TRP A 122 -13.36 30.46 -4.24
C TRP A 122 -13.24 31.23 -2.93
N VAL A 123 -12.37 32.26 -2.93
CA VAL A 123 -12.16 33.14 -1.79
C VAL A 123 -13.12 34.32 -1.89
N LEU A 124 -14.26 34.22 -1.23
CA LEU A 124 -15.34 35.19 -1.26
C LEU A 124 -14.90 36.58 -0.75
N THR A 125 -14.11 36.58 0.31
CA THR A 125 -13.69 37.84 0.95
C THR A 125 -12.75 38.70 0.10
N ARG A 126 -12.25 38.16 -1.01
CA ARG A 126 -11.44 38.91 -1.99
C ARG A 126 -12.25 39.46 -3.15
N GLU A 127 -13.57 39.23 -3.15
CA GLU A 127 -14.45 39.77 -4.17
C GLU A 127 -14.86 41.22 -3.86
N LYS A 128 -15.12 42.00 -4.90
CA LYS A 128 -15.50 43.40 -4.79
C LYS A 128 -16.78 43.60 -3.97
N PHE A 129 -17.75 42.69 -4.08
CA PHE A 129 -18.99 42.77 -3.31
C PHE A 129 -18.79 42.55 -1.81
N MET A 130 -17.62 42.02 -1.38
CA MET A 130 -17.25 41.80 0.01
C MET A 130 -16.35 42.87 0.60
N GLU A 131 -16.06 43.96 -0.13
CA GLU A 131 -15.24 45.06 0.37
C GLU A 131 -15.82 45.71 1.64
N ASN A 132 -17.15 45.82 1.74
CA ASN A 132 -17.88 46.37 2.89
C ASN A 132 -18.37 45.27 3.87
N ARG A 133 -17.61 44.18 3.98
CA ARG A 133 -17.97 43.08 4.88
C ARG A 133 -17.96 43.48 6.35
N PRO A 134 -18.77 42.80 7.20
CA PRO A 134 -18.73 43.03 8.65
C PRO A 134 -17.35 42.73 9.22
N SER A 135 -16.94 43.45 10.27
CA SER A 135 -15.63 43.32 10.90
C SER A 135 -15.33 41.95 11.51
N TRP A 136 -16.35 41.15 11.78
CA TRP A 136 -16.21 39.78 12.29
C TRP A 136 -15.88 38.75 11.18
N LEU A 137 -16.02 39.12 9.88
CA LEU A 137 -15.81 38.23 8.75
C LEU A 137 -14.48 38.56 8.06
N ASP A 138 -13.37 38.09 8.60
CA ASP A 138 -12.05 38.33 8.03
C ASP A 138 -11.77 37.50 6.78
N PHE A 139 -12.21 36.21 6.80
CA PHE A 139 -11.93 35.28 5.71
C PHE A 139 -13.12 34.34 5.47
N ALA A 140 -13.56 34.22 4.21
CA ALA A 140 -14.53 33.24 3.76
C ALA A 140 -14.06 32.60 2.44
N LYS A 141 -14.05 31.27 2.41
CA LYS A 141 -13.67 30.46 1.25
C LYS A 141 -14.65 29.29 1.10
N ILE A 142 -15.13 29.08 -0.10
CA ILE A 142 -15.86 27.87 -0.50
C ILE A 142 -14.90 26.94 -1.21
N ARG A 143 -14.93 25.67 -0.89
CA ARG A 143 -14.17 24.63 -1.57
C ARG A 143 -15.07 23.48 -1.97
N LEU A 144 -14.94 23.05 -3.22
CA LEU A 144 -15.55 21.85 -3.76
C LEU A 144 -14.45 20.92 -4.22
N SER A 145 -14.51 19.64 -3.84
CA SER A 145 -13.53 18.65 -4.27
C SER A 145 -14.21 17.32 -4.60
N TRP A 146 -13.65 16.64 -5.59
CA TRP A 146 -14.02 15.29 -6.00
C TRP A 146 -12.76 14.49 -6.26
N GLY A 147 -12.79 13.18 -5.95
CA GLY A 147 -11.66 12.31 -6.23
C GLY A 147 -12.01 10.85 -6.01
N GLN A 148 -11.17 9.99 -6.58
CA GLN A 148 -11.22 8.55 -6.42
C GLN A 148 -9.99 8.08 -5.64
N ASN A 149 -10.21 7.17 -4.67
CA ASN A 149 -9.13 6.54 -3.91
C ASN A 149 -9.18 5.03 -4.13
N GLY A 150 -8.00 4.41 -4.14
CA GLY A 150 -7.85 2.96 -4.15
C GLY A 150 -7.66 2.39 -2.75
N ASN A 151 -7.88 1.09 -2.65
CA ASN A 151 -7.55 0.31 -1.48
C ASN A 151 -6.80 -0.95 -1.94
N GLU A 152 -5.61 -1.18 -1.40
CA GLU A 152 -4.77 -2.35 -1.71
C GLU A 152 -4.66 -3.33 -0.52
N ARG A 153 -5.47 -3.14 0.53
CA ARG A 153 -5.48 -3.99 1.73
C ARG A 153 -6.10 -5.35 1.45
N ILE A 154 -5.45 -6.09 0.57
CA ILE A 154 -5.73 -7.50 0.30
C ILE A 154 -4.47 -8.30 0.64
N GLY A 155 -4.63 -9.56 1.01
CA GLY A 155 -3.49 -10.44 1.27
C GLY A 155 -2.62 -10.60 0.02
N SER A 156 -1.33 -10.75 0.21
CA SER A 156 -0.39 -11.07 -0.88
C SER A 156 -0.85 -12.33 -1.61
N PHE A 157 -0.82 -12.28 -2.95
CA PHE A 157 -1.27 -13.38 -3.81
C PHE A 157 -2.73 -13.83 -3.64
N ALA A 158 -3.62 -12.96 -3.10
CA ALA A 158 -5.05 -13.27 -2.93
C ALA A 158 -5.76 -13.66 -4.24
N TYR A 159 -5.18 -13.31 -5.39
CA TYR A 159 -5.66 -13.68 -6.74
C TYR A 159 -5.22 -15.08 -7.17
N THR A 160 -4.41 -15.80 -6.38
CA THR A 160 -3.87 -17.12 -6.74
C THR A 160 -4.72 -18.20 -6.11
N SER A 161 -5.23 -19.13 -6.92
CA SER A 161 -5.86 -20.35 -6.40
C SER A 161 -4.78 -21.27 -5.85
N MET A 162 -4.78 -21.48 -4.55
CA MET A 162 -3.92 -22.47 -3.91
C MET A 162 -4.60 -23.83 -3.92
N MET A 163 -3.80 -24.89 -4.07
CA MET A 163 -4.25 -26.26 -3.89
C MET A 163 -3.64 -26.83 -2.61
N SER A 164 -4.46 -27.41 -1.78
CA SER A 164 -4.03 -28.18 -0.62
C SER A 164 -4.22 -29.67 -0.86
N GLN A 165 -3.42 -30.49 -0.17
CA GLN A 165 -3.63 -31.93 -0.16
C GLN A 165 -4.99 -32.20 0.49
N GLY A 166 -5.84 -32.89 -0.26
CA GLY A 166 -7.21 -33.20 0.13
C GLY A 166 -7.37 -34.64 0.62
N LYS A 167 -8.55 -35.19 0.39
CA LYS A 167 -8.91 -36.54 0.83
C LYS A 167 -8.12 -37.58 0.04
N ASN A 168 -7.64 -38.60 0.73
CA ASN A 168 -6.99 -39.75 0.12
C ASN A 168 -8.03 -40.70 -0.49
N ALA A 169 -7.71 -41.26 -1.65
CA ALA A 169 -8.45 -42.34 -2.28
C ALA A 169 -7.60 -43.60 -2.34
N VAL A 170 -8.19 -44.76 -2.12
CA VAL A 170 -7.51 -46.04 -2.26
C VAL A 170 -7.97 -46.69 -3.58
N ILE A 171 -7.04 -46.86 -4.52
CA ILE A 171 -7.29 -47.50 -5.81
C ILE A 171 -6.32 -48.66 -5.94
N ASN A 172 -6.86 -49.88 -6.15
CA ASN A 172 -6.07 -51.11 -6.26
C ASN A 172 -5.08 -51.31 -5.09
N GLY A 173 -5.50 -51.00 -3.84
CA GLY A 173 -4.66 -51.14 -2.66
C GLY A 173 -3.58 -50.08 -2.49
N LYS A 174 -3.49 -49.10 -3.38
CA LYS A 174 -2.57 -47.95 -3.26
C LYS A 174 -3.31 -46.68 -2.85
N VAL A 175 -2.73 -45.94 -1.94
CA VAL A 175 -3.27 -44.64 -1.48
C VAL A 175 -2.82 -43.56 -2.45
N TYR A 176 -3.77 -42.79 -2.96
CA TYR A 176 -3.55 -41.60 -3.78
C TYR A 176 -4.06 -40.39 -3.01
N THR A 177 -3.23 -39.39 -2.87
CA THR A 177 -3.60 -38.11 -2.25
C THR A 177 -4.20 -37.18 -3.30
N GLY A 178 -5.44 -36.81 -3.11
CA GLY A 178 -6.13 -35.85 -3.97
C GLY A 178 -5.70 -34.41 -3.65
N MET A 179 -5.80 -33.53 -4.65
CA MET A 179 -5.61 -32.09 -4.51
C MET A 179 -6.96 -31.39 -4.55
N LEU A 180 -7.21 -30.49 -3.62
CA LEU A 180 -8.42 -29.67 -3.58
C LEU A 180 -8.03 -28.20 -3.60
N PRO A 181 -8.83 -27.32 -4.27
CA PRO A 181 -8.62 -25.88 -4.15
C PRO A 181 -8.73 -25.47 -2.68
N SER A 182 -7.73 -24.77 -2.17
CA SER A 182 -7.73 -24.17 -0.84
C SER A 182 -7.76 -22.65 -1.00
N GLY A 183 -8.84 -22.04 -0.55
CA GLY A 183 -9.03 -20.60 -0.61
C GLY A 183 -10.19 -20.21 -1.55
N TYR A 184 -10.83 -19.13 -1.20
CA TYR A 184 -11.83 -18.50 -2.06
C TYR A 184 -11.11 -17.56 -3.02
N ALA A 185 -11.35 -17.74 -4.31
CA ALA A 185 -11.00 -16.75 -5.32
C ALA A 185 -11.93 -15.53 -5.21
#